data_c26ab0bd951dc37fe62b048e6e9a717a
#
_entry.id   c26ab0bd951dc37fe62b048e6e9a717a
#
_cell.length_a   1.000
_cell.length_b   1.000
_cell.length_c   1.000
_cell.angle_alpha   90.00
_cell.angle_beta   90.00
_cell.angle_gamma   90.00
#
_symmetry.space_group_name_H-M   'P 1'
#
loop_
_entity.id
_entity.type
_entity.pdbx_description
1 polymer ?
#
loop_
_entity_poly.entity_id
_entity_poly.type
_entity_poly.pdbx_seq_one_letter_code
_entity_poly.pdbx_strand_id
1 'polypeptide(L)'
;MPYIATILITLFLSVPAISTELFRYRGAAKDGGTLEYIFEAGEQNSPNAVKKEKAAEIAADFMTTFYHVQIGALETQEFRTSPVPFWLVCFSDPIKGPLRQMFFVVLLPDGTVVVPKMEQRL
;
A
#
# COMPACT_ATOMS: atom_id res chain seq x y z
N MET A 1 22.43 -2.82 -37.34
CA MET A 1 21.10 -3.42 -37.47
C MET A 1 20.17 -2.84 -36.44
N PRO A 2 19.24 -2.00 -36.88
CA PRO A 2 18.28 -1.38 -35.91
C PRO A 2 17.38 -2.40 -35.20
N TYR A 3 17.16 -3.55 -35.80
CA TYR A 3 16.30 -4.57 -35.20
C TYR A 3 16.85 -5.12 -33.91
N ILE A 4 18.19 -5.35 -33.88
CA ILE A 4 18.82 -5.92 -32.70
C ILE A 4 18.70 -4.98 -31.53
N ALA A 5 18.88 -3.68 -31.74
CA ALA A 5 18.75 -2.69 -30.69
C ALA A 5 17.31 -2.64 -30.16
N THR A 6 16.34 -2.70 -31.09
CA THR A 6 14.93 -2.70 -30.67
C THR A 6 14.58 -3.92 -29.84
N ILE A 7 15.08 -5.10 -30.28
CA ILE A 7 14.83 -6.34 -29.53
C ILE A 7 15.45 -6.27 -28.14
N LEU A 8 16.67 -5.75 -28.04
CA LEU A 8 17.32 -5.62 -26.73
C LEU A 8 16.54 -4.69 -25.80
N ILE A 9 16.04 -3.59 -26.33
CA ILE A 9 15.22 -2.67 -25.54
C ILE A 9 13.95 -3.37 -25.04
N THR A 10 13.32 -4.14 -25.92
CA THR A 10 12.11 -4.88 -25.56
C THR A 10 12.39 -5.89 -24.44
N LEU A 11 13.49 -6.63 -24.57
CA LEU A 11 13.88 -7.60 -23.55
C LEU A 11 14.15 -6.91 -22.22
N PHE A 12 14.83 -5.77 -22.26
CA PHE A 12 15.12 -5.02 -21.06
C PHE A 12 13.84 -4.54 -20.38
N LEU A 13 12.89 -4.04 -21.16
CA LEU A 13 11.62 -3.59 -20.63
C LEU A 13 10.75 -4.74 -20.10
N SER A 14 10.96 -5.94 -20.63
CA SER A 14 10.21 -7.10 -20.18
C SER A 14 10.77 -7.73 -18.92
N VAL A 15 11.97 -7.33 -18.49
CA VAL A 15 12.50 -7.77 -17.20
C VAL A 15 11.62 -7.15 -16.12
N PRO A 16 10.89 -7.96 -15.36
CA PRO A 16 9.99 -7.41 -14.37
C PRO A 16 10.78 -6.67 -13.31
N ALA A 17 10.27 -5.51 -12.93
CA ALA A 17 10.82 -4.83 -11.78
C ALA A 17 10.60 -5.76 -10.58
N ILE A 18 11.66 -6.01 -9.82
CA ILE A 18 11.56 -6.82 -8.62
C ILE A 18 10.75 -6.04 -7.61
N SER A 19 9.56 -6.56 -7.26
CA SER A 19 8.75 -5.96 -6.22
C SER A 19 8.76 -6.87 -5.01
N THR A 20 8.73 -6.25 -3.85
CA THR A 20 8.77 -6.94 -2.58
C THR A 20 7.46 -6.69 -1.85
N GLU A 21 6.87 -7.76 -1.35
CA GLU A 21 5.66 -7.62 -0.54
C GLU A 21 6.03 -7.03 0.82
N LEU A 22 5.38 -5.90 1.13
CA LEU A 22 5.62 -5.19 2.39
C LEU A 22 4.63 -5.60 3.46
N PHE A 23 3.38 -5.76 3.07
CA PHE A 23 2.31 -6.00 4.02
C PHE A 23 1.11 -6.56 3.28
N ARG A 24 0.30 -7.34 4.00
CA ARG A 24 -0.94 -7.88 3.44
C ARG A 24 -1.97 -8.04 4.55
N TYR A 25 -3.23 -7.77 4.22
CA TYR A 25 -4.31 -8.00 5.17
C TYR A 25 -5.58 -8.39 4.44
N ARG A 26 -6.53 -8.94 5.18
CA ARG A 26 -7.81 -9.38 4.63
C ARG A 26 -8.95 -8.54 5.19
N GLY A 27 -9.91 -8.22 4.31
CA GLY A 27 -11.13 -7.56 4.68
C GLY A 27 -12.33 -8.29 4.11
N ALA A 28 -13.51 -7.96 4.59
CA ALA A 28 -14.74 -8.55 4.09
C ALA A 28 -15.08 -7.94 2.72
N ALA A 29 -15.46 -8.80 1.79
CA ALA A 29 -15.98 -8.35 0.50
C ALA A 29 -17.49 -8.21 0.56
N LYS A 30 -18.05 -7.36 -0.31
CA LYS A 30 -19.48 -7.08 -0.31
C LYS A 30 -20.33 -8.30 -0.61
N ASP A 31 -19.80 -9.26 -1.34
CA ASP A 31 -20.53 -10.45 -1.76
C ASP A 31 -20.34 -11.66 -0.84
N GLY A 32 -19.82 -11.45 0.35
CA GLY A 32 -19.66 -12.49 1.34
C GLY A 32 -18.33 -13.21 1.34
N GLY A 33 -17.48 -12.95 0.36
CA GLY A 33 -16.13 -13.49 0.36
C GLY A 33 -15.17 -12.61 1.14
N THR A 34 -13.88 -12.87 0.95
CA THR A 34 -12.83 -12.03 1.53
C THR A 34 -12.06 -11.35 0.42
N LEU A 35 -11.60 -10.15 0.72
CA LEU A 35 -10.77 -9.37 -0.18
C LEU A 35 -9.40 -9.25 0.46
N GLU A 36 -8.38 -9.66 -0.27
CA GLU A 36 -7.01 -9.58 0.21
C GLU A 36 -6.32 -8.38 -0.40
N TYR A 37 -5.72 -7.57 0.48
CA TYR A 37 -4.99 -6.36 0.09
C TYR A 37 -3.51 -6.64 0.23
N ILE A 38 -2.79 -6.54 -0.88
CA ILE A 38 -1.37 -6.87 -0.95
C ILE A 38 -0.60 -5.61 -1.33
N PHE A 39 0.29 -5.19 -0.46
CA PHE A 39 1.11 -3.98 -0.68
C PHE A 39 2.50 -4.40 -1.08
N GLU A 40 2.90 -4.00 -2.29
CA GLU A 40 4.21 -4.33 -2.85
C GLU A 40 4.91 -3.05 -3.29
N ALA A 41 6.21 -3.01 -3.15
CA ALA A 41 6.99 -1.89 -3.62
C ALA A 41 8.29 -2.37 -4.24
N GLY A 42 8.76 -1.62 -5.21
CA GLY A 42 10.05 -1.86 -5.81
C GLY A 42 11.17 -1.24 -5.00
N GLU A 43 12.33 -1.17 -5.60
CA GLU A 43 13.50 -0.59 -4.97
C GLU A 43 13.29 0.89 -4.67
N GLN A 44 13.74 1.31 -3.49
CA GLN A 44 13.56 2.67 -3.00
C GLN A 44 14.91 3.37 -2.92
N ASN A 45 14.97 4.56 -3.53
CA ASN A 45 16.18 5.35 -3.54
C ASN A 45 16.01 6.75 -2.93
N SER A 46 14.87 7.01 -2.30
CA SER A 46 14.63 8.32 -1.73
C SER A 46 15.38 8.47 -0.41
N PRO A 47 16.25 9.47 -0.28
CA PRO A 47 16.98 9.69 0.97
C PRO A 47 16.15 10.43 2.02
N ASN A 48 15.00 11.00 1.63
CA ASN A 48 14.20 11.81 2.53
C ASN A 48 13.02 11.03 3.08
N ALA A 49 12.81 11.14 4.37
CA ALA A 49 11.67 10.52 5.02
C ALA A 49 10.72 11.60 5.53
N VAL A 50 9.43 11.40 5.33
CA VAL A 50 8.43 12.30 5.89
C VAL A 50 8.29 12.03 7.38
N LYS A 51 7.84 13.05 8.10
CA LYS A 51 7.61 12.91 9.53
C LYS A 51 6.34 12.11 9.78
N LYS A 52 6.24 11.59 10.99
CA LYS A 52 5.13 10.76 11.43
C LYS A 52 3.77 11.44 11.17
N GLU A 53 3.68 12.71 11.53
CA GLU A 53 2.44 13.48 11.39
C GLU A 53 2.06 13.65 9.92
N LYS A 54 3.05 13.87 9.06
CA LYS A 54 2.81 14.02 7.63
C LYS A 54 2.38 12.69 7.01
N ALA A 55 2.99 11.60 7.45
CA ALA A 55 2.60 10.27 6.98
C ALA A 55 1.14 9.97 7.33
N ALA A 56 0.71 10.29 8.55
CA ALA A 56 -0.67 10.09 8.96
C ALA A 56 -1.64 10.92 8.13
N GLU A 57 -1.28 12.17 7.84
CA GLU A 57 -2.10 13.06 7.03
C GLU A 57 -2.28 12.52 5.61
N ILE A 58 -1.18 12.10 4.99
CA ILE A 58 -1.23 11.52 3.64
C ILE A 58 -2.07 10.26 3.65
N ALA A 59 -1.91 9.42 4.66
CA ALA A 59 -2.68 8.18 4.77
C ALA A 59 -4.17 8.44 4.92
N ALA A 60 -4.55 9.44 5.71
CA ALA A 60 -5.96 9.80 5.90
C ALA A 60 -6.58 10.30 4.59
N ASP A 61 -5.87 11.12 3.85
CA ASP A 61 -6.33 11.60 2.54
C ASP A 61 -6.51 10.44 1.57
N PHE A 62 -5.61 9.48 1.59
CA PHE A 62 -5.70 8.31 0.74
C PHE A 62 -6.95 7.48 1.07
N MET A 63 -7.27 7.33 2.34
CA MET A 63 -8.46 6.59 2.76
C MET A 63 -9.72 7.21 2.16
N THR A 64 -9.82 8.53 2.20
CA THR A 64 -10.97 9.23 1.67
C THR A 64 -11.07 9.10 0.15
N THR A 65 -9.94 9.21 -0.56
CA THR A 65 -9.95 9.23 -2.02
C THR A 65 -9.95 7.84 -2.65
N PHE A 66 -9.26 6.87 -2.06
CA PHE A 66 -9.14 5.53 -2.64
C PHE A 66 -10.25 4.61 -2.18
N TYR A 67 -10.43 4.50 -0.86
CA TYR A 67 -11.44 3.60 -0.31
C TYR A 67 -12.83 4.23 -0.28
N HIS A 68 -12.92 5.55 -0.40
CA HIS A 68 -14.18 6.30 -0.34
C HIS A 68 -14.93 6.04 0.97
N VAL A 69 -14.19 5.93 2.05
CA VAL A 69 -14.77 5.67 3.37
C VAL A 69 -14.42 6.80 4.32
N GLN A 70 -15.30 6.99 5.28
CA GLN A 70 -15.04 7.91 6.37
C GLN A 70 -14.21 7.18 7.42
N ILE A 71 -13.09 7.77 7.82
CA ILE A 71 -12.25 7.17 8.84
C ILE A 71 -12.79 7.55 10.22
N GLY A 72 -12.73 6.58 11.15
CA GLY A 72 -13.12 6.81 12.52
C GLY A 72 -11.96 7.31 13.35
N ALA A 73 -10.91 6.50 13.46
CA ALA A 73 -9.79 6.83 14.31
C ALA A 73 -8.50 6.27 13.74
N LEU A 74 -7.41 6.96 14.01
CA LEU A 74 -6.06 6.45 13.79
C LEU A 74 -5.76 5.47 14.92
N GLU A 75 -5.62 4.19 14.59
CA GLU A 75 -5.39 3.15 15.59
C GLU A 75 -3.93 2.93 15.87
N THR A 76 -3.14 2.74 14.81
CA THR A 76 -1.69 2.54 14.96
C THR A 76 -0.95 3.23 13.83
N GLN A 77 0.30 3.56 14.11
CA GLN A 77 1.20 4.11 13.12
C GLN A 77 2.61 3.69 13.50
N GLU A 78 3.25 2.93 12.61
CA GLU A 78 4.59 2.46 12.88
C GLU A 78 5.46 2.54 11.64
N PHE A 79 6.74 2.79 11.87
CA PHE A 79 7.73 2.76 10.81
C PHE A 79 8.45 1.41 10.87
N ARG A 80 8.28 0.63 9.81
CA ARG A 80 8.93 -0.67 9.69
C ARG A 80 10.16 -0.55 8.82
N THR A 81 11.15 -1.35 9.12
CA THR A 81 12.41 -1.31 8.38
C THR A 81 12.65 -2.57 7.56
N SER A 82 11.82 -3.57 7.71
CA SER A 82 11.97 -4.83 6.97
C SER A 82 10.66 -5.18 6.28
N PRO A 83 10.69 -5.65 5.04
CA PRO A 83 11.86 -5.96 4.18
C PRO A 83 12.57 -4.74 3.64
N VAL A 84 11.90 -3.61 3.56
CA VAL A 84 12.45 -2.31 3.23
C VAL A 84 11.74 -1.28 4.10
N PRO A 85 12.28 -0.07 4.28
CA PRO A 85 11.60 0.92 5.14
C PRO A 85 10.26 1.36 4.57
N PHE A 86 9.24 1.42 5.44
CA PHE A 86 7.93 1.94 5.06
C PHE A 86 7.12 2.30 6.31
N TRP A 87 6.13 3.17 6.12
CA TRP A 87 5.15 3.51 7.15
C TRP A 87 3.94 2.59 7.01
N LEU A 88 3.49 2.02 8.11
CA LEU A 88 2.24 1.27 8.17
C LEU A 88 1.28 2.03 9.07
N VAL A 89 0.17 2.48 8.49
CA VAL A 89 -0.81 3.31 9.19
C VAL A 89 -2.14 2.56 9.19
N CYS A 90 -2.73 2.40 10.36
CA CYS A 90 -4.00 1.69 10.50
C CYS A 90 -5.07 2.63 11.01
N PHE A 91 -6.21 2.62 10.31
CA PHE A 91 -7.40 3.37 10.70
C PHE A 91 -8.54 2.39 10.95
N SER A 92 -9.45 2.76 11.84
CA SER A 92 -10.71 2.04 11.99
C SER A 92 -11.81 2.85 11.32
N ASP A 93 -12.91 2.17 10.95
CA ASP A 93 -14.09 2.87 10.50
C ASP A 93 -14.80 3.50 11.71
N PRO A 94 -15.79 4.39 11.48
CA PRO A 94 -16.49 5.05 12.61
C PRO A 94 -17.45 4.13 13.33
N ILE A 95 -17.66 2.91 12.85
CA ILE A 95 -18.56 1.95 13.50
C ILE A 95 -17.90 1.40 14.75
N LYS A 96 -18.62 1.42 15.86
CA LYS A 96 -18.11 0.87 17.11
C LYS A 96 -18.56 -0.58 17.27
N GLY A 97 -17.72 -1.36 17.95
CA GLY A 97 -18.06 -2.73 18.28
C GLY A 97 -17.27 -3.77 17.52
N PRO A 98 -17.67 -5.04 17.64
CA PRO A 98 -16.87 -6.15 17.08
C PRO A 98 -16.86 -6.23 15.57
N LEU A 99 -17.78 -5.56 14.89
CA LEU A 99 -17.83 -5.54 13.44
C LEU A 99 -17.05 -4.38 12.84
N ARG A 100 -16.31 -3.66 13.67
CA ARG A 100 -15.50 -2.53 13.23
C ARG A 100 -14.39 -3.04 12.30
N GLN A 101 -14.32 -2.43 11.13
CA GLN A 101 -13.29 -2.76 10.15
C GLN A 101 -12.03 -1.94 10.39
N MET A 102 -10.90 -2.55 10.07
CA MET A 102 -9.60 -1.90 10.13
C MET A 102 -9.07 -1.76 8.71
N PHE A 103 -8.51 -0.60 8.42
CA PHE A 103 -7.94 -0.30 7.11
C PHE A 103 -6.47 0.06 7.27
N PHE A 104 -5.65 -0.45 6.38
CA PHE A 104 -4.22 -0.19 6.42
C PHE A 104 -3.79 0.60 5.20
N VAL A 105 -2.89 1.55 5.43
CA VAL A 105 -2.26 2.32 4.38
C VAL A 105 -0.76 2.15 4.53
N VAL A 106 -0.09 1.88 3.42
CA VAL A 106 1.35 1.73 3.38
C VAL A 106 1.93 2.91 2.62
N LEU A 107 2.90 3.58 3.22
CA LEU A 107 3.61 4.68 2.57
C LEU A 107 5.10 4.39 2.56
N LEU A 108 5.72 4.74 1.46
CA LEU A 108 7.18 4.72 1.39
C LEU A 108 7.74 5.86 2.25
N PRO A 109 9.03 5.81 2.58
CA PRO A 109 9.57 6.84 3.47
C PRO A 109 9.37 8.26 2.98
N ASP A 110 9.35 8.49 1.66
CA ASP A 110 9.15 9.82 1.09
C ASP A 110 7.70 10.27 1.06
N GLY A 111 6.78 9.45 1.56
CA GLY A 111 5.35 9.78 1.58
C GLY A 111 4.56 9.24 0.41
N THR A 112 5.20 8.56 -0.54
CA THR A 112 4.49 7.95 -1.66
C THR A 112 3.60 6.83 -1.14
N VAL A 113 2.31 6.89 -1.48
CA VAL A 113 1.36 5.85 -1.07
C VAL A 113 1.51 4.63 -1.97
N VAL A 114 1.58 3.47 -1.34
CA VAL A 114 1.61 2.20 -2.07
C VAL A 114 0.16 1.75 -2.26
N VAL A 115 -0.29 1.74 -3.52
CA VAL A 115 -1.64 1.28 -3.83
C VAL A 115 -1.66 -0.24 -3.78
N PRO A 116 -2.55 -0.83 -2.97
CA PRO A 116 -2.57 -2.29 -2.82
C PRO A 116 -3.12 -2.97 -4.06
N LYS A 117 -2.61 -4.17 -4.31
CA LYS A 117 -3.22 -5.12 -5.23
C LYS A 117 -4.34 -5.81 -4.46
N MET A 118 -5.52 -5.89 -5.05
CA MET A 118 -6.67 -6.50 -4.39
C MET A 118 -7.02 -7.81 -5.08
N GLU A 119 -7.11 -8.88 -4.30
CA GLU A 119 -7.48 -10.20 -4.81
C GLU A 119 -8.69 -10.70 -4.04
N GLN A 120 -9.72 -11.07 -4.77
CA GLN A 120 -10.92 -11.62 -4.15
C GLN A 120 -10.76 -13.11 -3.92
N ARG A 121 -11.12 -13.54 -2.72
CA ARG A 121 -11.12 -14.95 -2.33
C ARG A 121 -12.53 -15.36 -1.96
N LEU A 122 -12.99 -16.41 -2.56
CA LEU A 122 -14.35 -16.95 -2.32
C LEU A 122 -14.30 -18.12 -1.36
#